data_17101cbf3e670ae8e96c8937446fc7a6
#
_entry.id   17101cbf3e670ae8e96c8937446fc7a6
#
_cell.length_a   1.000
_cell.length_b   1.000
_cell.length_c   1.000
_cell.angle_alpha   90.00
_cell.angle_beta   90.00
_cell.angle_gamma   90.00
#
_symmetry.space_group_name_H-M   'P 1'
#
loop_
_entity.id
_entity.type
_entity.pdbx_description
1 polymer ?
#
loop_
_entity_poly.entity_id
_entity_poly.type
_entity_poly.pdbx_seq_one_letter_code
_entity_poly.pdbx_strand_id
1 'polypeptide(L)'
;LDYRTGNRGRLKLFGANMLFRYGSGMRYTPSKPRTAVFGGQLSDQPVAALNSGTMPATFNVDMRIDKTFMVNNISLGLFCVVKNVLNNESVQSVYNFSGLPNNDGYLTTQAGQNWVNDYSIGSPVLGEQLYTSRITSPGRYGSPRQVQIGLRVDF
;
A
#
# COMPACT_ATOMS: atom_id res chain seq x y z
N LEU A 1 20.83 -1.71 -4.70
CA LEU A 1 22.14 -1.92 -4.05
C LEU A 1 22.32 -3.40 -3.77
N ASP A 2 23.46 -3.95 -4.12
CA ASP A 2 23.83 -5.33 -3.81
C ASP A 2 25.25 -5.34 -3.22
N TYR A 3 25.40 -5.98 -2.08
CA TYR A 3 26.68 -6.14 -1.40
C TYR A 3 26.90 -7.61 -1.09
N ARG A 4 28.05 -8.17 -1.54
CA ARG A 4 28.41 -9.56 -1.30
C ARG A 4 29.85 -9.68 -0.86
N THR A 5 30.08 -10.46 0.18
CA THR A 5 31.42 -10.75 0.64
C THR A 5 31.91 -12.08 0.07
N GLY A 6 33.21 -12.13 -0.23
CA GLY A 6 33.89 -13.35 -0.67
C GLY A 6 34.06 -14.38 0.48
N ASN A 7 34.89 -15.38 0.24
CA ASN A 7 35.11 -16.50 1.14
C ASN A 7 36.14 -16.20 2.27
N ARG A 8 36.52 -14.94 2.48
CA ARG A 8 37.52 -14.54 3.49
C ARG A 8 36.95 -13.56 4.50
N GLY A 9 37.44 -13.62 5.76
CA GLY A 9 37.11 -12.70 6.83
C GLY A 9 35.88 -13.12 7.67
N ARG A 10 35.52 -12.29 8.66
CA ARG A 10 34.42 -12.56 9.62
C ARG A 10 33.04 -12.59 8.94
N LEU A 11 32.86 -11.81 7.87
CA LEU A 11 31.62 -11.76 7.11
C LEU A 11 31.64 -12.59 5.82
N LYS A 12 32.45 -13.67 5.79
CA LYS A 12 32.53 -14.55 4.62
C LYS A 12 31.14 -15.05 4.21
N LEU A 13 30.86 -15.15 2.89
CA LEU A 13 29.60 -15.66 2.34
C LEU A 13 28.35 -14.93 2.89
N PHE A 14 28.45 -13.63 3.11
CA PHE A 14 27.35 -12.78 3.51
C PHE A 14 26.87 -11.97 2.28
N GLY A 15 25.57 -11.88 2.10
CA GLY A 15 24.91 -11.06 1.08
C GLY A 15 23.91 -10.11 1.69
N ALA A 16 23.86 -8.89 1.20
CA ALA A 16 22.81 -7.92 1.51
C ALA A 16 22.38 -7.21 0.21
N ASN A 17 21.09 -7.25 -0.07
CA ASN A 17 20.50 -6.59 -1.21
C ASN A 17 19.40 -5.64 -0.76
N MET A 18 19.35 -4.44 -1.36
CA MET A 18 18.32 -3.45 -1.10
C MET A 18 17.79 -2.90 -2.42
N LEU A 19 16.48 -2.93 -2.59
CA LEU A 19 15.77 -2.45 -3.76
C LEU A 19 14.88 -1.26 -3.39
N PHE A 20 15.14 -0.12 -4.00
CA PHE A 20 14.33 1.08 -3.90
C PHE A 20 13.44 1.19 -5.13
N ARG A 21 12.16 1.44 -4.92
CA ARG A 21 11.19 1.68 -5.99
C ARG A 21 10.43 2.96 -5.70
N TYR A 22 10.37 3.82 -6.70
CA TYR A 22 9.56 5.03 -6.69
C TYR A 22 8.64 5.03 -7.92
N GLY A 23 7.38 5.38 -7.73
CA GLY A 23 6.40 5.59 -8.79
C GLY A 23 5.68 6.92 -8.59
N SER A 24 5.56 7.72 -9.64
CA SER A 24 4.92 9.05 -9.61
C SER A 24 3.39 9.02 -9.43
N GLY A 25 2.79 7.85 -9.31
CA GLY A 25 1.34 7.67 -9.31
C GLY A 25 0.77 7.49 -10.71
N MET A 26 -0.30 6.69 -10.79
CA MET A 26 -1.04 6.50 -12.04
C MET A 26 -1.97 7.67 -12.32
N ARG A 27 -2.35 7.82 -13.59
CA ARG A 27 -3.33 8.84 -14.00
C ARG A 27 -4.76 8.32 -13.79
N TYR A 28 -5.66 9.22 -13.44
CA TYR A 28 -7.11 8.95 -13.37
C TYR A 28 -7.91 10.12 -13.94
N THR A 29 -9.17 9.87 -14.29
CA THR A 29 -10.08 10.92 -14.77
C THR A 29 -10.97 11.37 -13.61
N PRO A 30 -10.90 12.65 -13.18
CA PRO A 30 -11.76 13.16 -12.13
C PRO A 30 -13.25 13.04 -12.48
N SER A 31 -14.05 12.57 -11.54
CA SER A 31 -15.51 12.38 -11.70
C SER A 31 -16.30 13.08 -10.59
N LYS A 32 -17.63 13.15 -10.78
CA LYS A 32 -18.54 13.65 -9.74
C LYS A 32 -18.48 12.79 -8.47
N PRO A 33 -18.90 13.35 -7.31
CA PRO A 33 -18.98 12.59 -6.07
C PRO A 33 -20.02 11.47 -6.18
N ARG A 34 -19.89 10.47 -5.30
CA ARG A 34 -20.89 9.41 -5.16
C ARG A 34 -22.25 9.99 -4.75
N THR A 35 -23.33 9.44 -5.30
CA THR A 35 -24.68 9.96 -5.05
C THR A 35 -25.51 9.14 -4.08
N ALA A 36 -25.07 7.92 -3.72
CA ALA A 36 -25.81 7.04 -2.82
C ALA A 36 -24.90 6.30 -1.85
N VAL A 37 -25.42 6.02 -0.65
CA VAL A 37 -24.75 5.20 0.38
C VAL A 37 -24.75 3.75 -0.08
N PHE A 38 -23.64 3.05 0.12
CA PHE A 38 -23.48 1.60 -0.01
C PHE A 38 -24.28 0.92 -1.14
N GLY A 39 -23.64 0.62 -2.25
CA GLY A 39 -24.24 -0.07 -3.40
C GLY A 39 -24.75 0.85 -4.50
N GLY A 40 -24.79 2.17 -4.29
CA GLY A 40 -24.95 3.12 -5.37
C GLY A 40 -23.74 3.07 -6.31
N GLN A 41 -23.97 3.20 -7.62
CA GLN A 41 -22.88 3.25 -8.58
C GLN A 41 -21.96 4.42 -8.27
N LEU A 42 -20.66 4.21 -8.38
CA LEU A 42 -19.70 5.30 -8.46
C LEU A 42 -20.11 6.19 -9.64
N SER A 43 -20.08 7.51 -9.46
CA SER A 43 -20.38 8.40 -10.57
C SER A 43 -19.26 8.29 -11.59
N ASP A 44 -19.56 7.75 -12.75
CA ASP A 44 -18.63 7.67 -13.89
C ASP A 44 -18.69 8.93 -14.76
N GLN A 45 -19.40 9.99 -14.31
CA GLN A 45 -19.49 11.23 -15.05
C GLN A 45 -18.21 12.07 -14.85
N PRO A 46 -17.36 12.19 -15.89
CA PRO A 46 -16.15 13.00 -15.80
C PRO A 46 -16.50 14.49 -15.56
N VAL A 47 -15.68 15.14 -14.73
CA VAL A 47 -15.76 16.60 -14.51
C VAL A 47 -14.52 17.31 -15.06
N ALA A 48 -13.55 16.58 -15.56
CA ALA A 48 -12.30 17.10 -16.12
C ALA A 48 -11.85 16.25 -17.32
N ALA A 49 -10.79 16.66 -17.98
CA ALA A 49 -10.22 15.94 -19.12
C ALA A 49 -9.79 14.53 -18.74
N LEU A 50 -9.83 13.61 -19.70
CA LEU A 50 -9.39 12.23 -19.54
C LEU A 50 -7.95 12.19 -18.98
N ASN A 51 -7.74 11.38 -17.93
CA ASN A 51 -6.43 11.18 -17.29
C ASN A 51 -5.76 12.46 -16.79
N SER A 52 -6.53 13.50 -16.41
CA SER A 52 -5.98 14.77 -15.92
C SER A 52 -5.55 14.73 -14.46
N GLY A 53 -6.11 13.84 -13.64
CA GLY A 53 -5.70 13.62 -12.26
C GLY A 53 -4.49 12.71 -12.13
N THR A 54 -3.76 12.80 -11.02
CA THR A 54 -2.63 11.91 -10.69
C THR A 54 -2.83 11.36 -9.28
N MET A 55 -2.73 10.05 -9.14
CA MET A 55 -2.77 9.36 -7.86
C MET A 55 -1.55 9.72 -7.00
N PRO A 56 -1.60 9.50 -5.68
CA PRO A 56 -0.43 9.67 -4.81
C PRO A 56 0.78 8.87 -5.32
N ALA A 57 1.98 9.46 -5.20
CA ALA A 57 3.22 8.77 -5.50
C ALA A 57 3.44 7.61 -4.53
N THR A 58 4.09 6.55 -5.01
CA THR A 58 4.43 5.38 -4.22
C THR A 58 5.94 5.29 -4.03
N PHE A 59 6.36 4.90 -2.83
CA PHE A 59 7.75 4.64 -2.52
C PHE A 59 7.86 3.36 -1.72
N ASN A 60 8.74 2.44 -2.14
CA ASN A 60 8.90 1.15 -1.50
C ASN A 60 10.37 0.77 -1.38
N VAL A 61 10.73 0.14 -0.27
CA VAL A 61 12.07 -0.39 -0.02
C VAL A 61 11.93 -1.85 0.39
N ASP A 62 12.56 -2.73 -0.39
CA ASP A 62 12.67 -4.14 -0.06
C ASP A 62 14.13 -4.45 0.30
N MET A 63 14.33 -5.35 1.25
CA MET A 63 15.66 -5.77 1.70
C MET A 63 15.74 -7.29 1.78
N ARG A 64 16.88 -7.82 1.38
CA ARG A 64 17.24 -9.22 1.57
C ARG A 64 18.62 -9.31 2.19
N ILE A 65 18.75 -10.12 3.22
CA ILE A 65 20.01 -10.45 3.84
C ILE A 65 20.15 -11.98 3.78
N ASP A 66 21.31 -12.46 3.39
CA ASP A 66 21.63 -13.89 3.40
C ASP A 66 23.03 -14.16 3.95
N LYS A 67 23.15 -15.30 4.62
CA LYS A 67 24.39 -15.78 5.18
C LYS A 67 24.52 -17.27 4.96
N THR A 68 25.62 -17.72 4.37
CA THR A 68 25.92 -19.12 4.19
C THR A 68 27.01 -19.57 5.18
N PHE A 69 26.79 -20.70 5.82
CA PHE A 69 27.72 -21.41 6.70
C PHE A 69 28.16 -22.70 6.01
N MET A 70 29.44 -22.96 6.01
CA MET A 70 30.00 -24.21 5.50
C MET A 70 30.37 -25.09 6.66
N VAL A 71 29.78 -26.27 6.74
CA VAL A 71 30.06 -27.29 7.77
C VAL A 71 30.38 -28.60 7.06
N ASN A 72 31.66 -28.96 7.02
CA ASN A 72 32.17 -30.07 6.21
C ASN A 72 31.78 -29.91 4.73
N ASN A 73 31.03 -30.87 4.17
CA ASN A 73 30.55 -30.88 2.79
C ASN A 73 29.13 -30.33 2.65
N ILE A 74 28.53 -29.80 3.74
CA ILE A 74 27.18 -29.30 3.76
C ILE A 74 27.25 -27.75 3.81
N SER A 75 26.49 -27.10 2.94
CA SER A 75 26.29 -25.66 3.01
C SER A 75 24.89 -25.31 3.56
N LEU A 76 24.89 -24.49 4.60
CA LEU A 76 23.70 -24.03 5.30
C LEU A 76 23.49 -22.54 5.03
N GLY A 77 22.50 -22.20 4.21
CA GLY A 77 22.15 -20.82 3.87
C GLY A 77 20.94 -20.33 4.68
N LEU A 78 21.16 -19.30 5.50
CA LEU A 78 20.09 -18.57 6.16
C LEU A 78 19.76 -17.32 5.34
N PHE A 79 18.48 -17.02 5.13
CA PHE A 79 18.09 -15.78 4.51
C PHE A 79 16.90 -15.12 5.21
N CYS A 80 16.88 -13.81 5.18
CA CYS A 80 15.77 -12.97 5.61
C CYS A 80 15.41 -12.03 4.48
N VAL A 81 14.13 -12.01 4.10
CA VAL A 81 13.57 -11.08 3.11
C VAL A 81 12.55 -10.21 3.81
N VAL A 82 12.73 -8.90 3.74
CA VAL A 82 11.78 -7.92 4.25
C VAL A 82 11.26 -7.13 3.06
N LYS A 83 9.98 -7.31 2.74
CA LYS A 83 9.27 -6.49 1.76
C LYS A 83 8.62 -5.31 2.47
N ASN A 84 8.64 -4.15 1.81
CA ASN A 84 8.12 -2.91 2.35
C ASN A 84 8.70 -2.59 3.75
N VAL A 85 10.03 -2.46 3.83
CA VAL A 85 10.79 -2.21 5.07
C VAL A 85 10.23 -1.02 5.86
N LEU A 86 9.83 0.05 5.16
CA LEU A 86 9.33 1.28 5.76
C LEU A 86 7.86 1.19 6.20
N ASN A 87 7.17 0.11 5.84
CA ASN A 87 5.73 -0.09 6.05
C ASN A 87 4.88 1.05 5.47
N ASN A 88 5.25 1.54 4.28
CA ASN A 88 4.52 2.60 3.60
C ASN A 88 3.18 2.08 3.06
N GLU A 89 2.14 2.90 3.18
CA GLU A 89 0.85 2.67 2.57
C GLU A 89 0.88 3.11 1.09
N SER A 90 1.30 2.22 0.21
CA SER A 90 1.31 2.48 -1.24
C SER A 90 -0.10 2.43 -1.80
N VAL A 91 -0.65 3.56 -2.22
CA VAL A 91 -1.99 3.62 -2.81
C VAL A 91 -2.00 2.99 -4.20
N GLN A 92 -2.86 1.97 -4.40
CA GLN A 92 -3.00 1.24 -5.67
C GLN A 92 -4.26 1.62 -6.46
N SER A 93 -5.30 2.08 -5.76
CA SER A 93 -6.50 2.61 -6.41
C SER A 93 -7.12 3.73 -5.57
N VAL A 94 -7.78 4.66 -6.24
CA VAL A 94 -8.40 5.82 -5.64
C VAL A 94 -9.86 5.94 -6.05
N TYR A 95 -10.62 6.75 -5.34
CA TYR A 95 -11.89 7.25 -5.83
C TYR A 95 -11.64 8.38 -6.82
N ASN A 96 -12.26 8.31 -7.99
CA ASN A 96 -12.07 9.29 -9.06
C ASN A 96 -12.55 10.71 -8.70
N PHE A 97 -13.39 10.84 -7.68
CA PHE A 97 -13.79 12.16 -7.19
C PHE A 97 -12.62 12.93 -6.54
N SER A 98 -11.95 12.29 -5.60
CA SER A 98 -10.94 12.96 -4.75
C SER A 98 -9.49 12.67 -5.15
N GLY A 99 -9.24 11.58 -5.88
CA GLY A 99 -7.90 11.04 -6.08
C GLY A 99 -7.30 10.40 -4.83
N LEU A 100 -8.12 10.11 -3.81
CA LEU A 100 -7.72 9.49 -2.54
C LEU A 100 -8.36 8.11 -2.36
N PRO A 101 -7.73 7.19 -1.62
CA PRO A 101 -8.25 5.84 -1.41
C PRO A 101 -9.42 5.76 -0.43
N ASN A 102 -9.67 6.80 0.36
CA ASN A 102 -10.61 6.85 1.48
C ASN A 102 -11.63 7.99 1.39
N ASN A 103 -11.83 8.58 0.22
CA ASN A 103 -12.79 9.68 0.04
C ASN A 103 -13.50 9.55 -1.32
N ASP A 104 -14.75 9.12 -1.31
CA ASP A 104 -15.60 8.98 -2.51
C ASP A 104 -16.44 10.23 -2.81
N GLY A 105 -16.33 11.27 -2.00
CA GLY A 105 -17.05 12.54 -2.14
C GLY A 105 -18.48 12.52 -1.63
N TYR A 106 -19.03 11.39 -1.19
CA TYR A 106 -20.42 11.32 -0.76
C TYR A 106 -20.74 12.30 0.39
N LEU A 107 -19.84 12.39 1.38
CA LEU A 107 -20.02 13.30 2.51
C LEU A 107 -20.03 14.80 2.14
N THR A 108 -19.60 15.15 0.93
CA THR A 108 -19.70 16.54 0.43
C THR A 108 -21.08 16.87 -0.15
N THR A 109 -21.94 15.86 -0.33
CA THR A 109 -23.30 16.02 -0.85
C THR A 109 -24.31 16.24 0.29
N GLN A 110 -25.47 16.85 -0.05
CA GLN A 110 -26.56 17.02 0.91
C GLN A 110 -27.04 15.66 1.47
N ALA A 111 -27.11 14.64 0.61
CA ALA A 111 -27.50 13.29 1.04
C ALA A 111 -26.50 12.69 2.03
N GLY A 112 -25.19 12.93 1.84
CA GLY A 112 -24.15 12.52 2.77
C GLY A 112 -24.23 13.22 4.11
N GLN A 113 -24.49 14.52 4.11
CA GLN A 113 -24.69 15.29 5.33
C GLN A 113 -25.94 14.83 6.11
N ASN A 114 -27.03 14.58 5.42
CA ASN A 114 -28.24 14.01 6.05
C ASN A 114 -27.94 12.64 6.67
N TRP A 115 -27.21 11.79 5.95
CA TRP A 115 -26.81 10.48 6.47
C TRP A 115 -25.97 10.61 7.74
N VAL A 116 -25.00 11.53 7.80
CA VAL A 116 -24.19 11.79 9.00
C VAL A 116 -25.11 12.21 10.16
N ASN A 117 -26.06 13.10 9.94
CA ASN A 117 -26.98 13.58 10.95
C ASN A 117 -27.89 12.45 11.48
N ASP A 118 -28.39 11.59 10.60
CA ASP A 118 -29.29 10.46 10.97
C ASP A 118 -28.54 9.36 11.77
N TYR A 119 -27.26 9.12 11.46
CA TYR A 119 -26.46 8.03 12.06
C TYR A 119 -25.47 8.52 13.12
N SER A 120 -25.44 9.80 13.44
CA SER A 120 -24.43 10.36 14.34
C SER A 120 -24.68 10.09 15.83
N ILE A 121 -25.77 9.46 16.22
CA ILE A 121 -26.12 9.10 17.63
C ILE A 121 -25.48 10.07 18.65
N GLY A 122 -25.82 11.37 18.53
CA GLY A 122 -25.33 12.41 19.44
C GLY A 122 -23.94 12.99 19.14
N SER A 123 -23.25 12.55 18.07
CA SER A 123 -21.97 13.12 17.64
C SER A 123 -21.78 13.04 16.12
N PRO A 124 -21.76 14.16 15.38
CA PRO A 124 -21.48 14.17 13.93
C PRO A 124 -20.15 13.48 13.58
N VAL A 125 -19.14 13.58 14.44
CA VAL A 125 -17.82 12.95 14.27
C VAL A 125 -17.95 11.42 14.19
N LEU A 126 -18.83 10.82 14.96
CA LEU A 126 -19.05 9.36 14.93
C LEU A 126 -19.65 8.92 13.59
N GLY A 127 -20.61 9.67 13.04
CA GLY A 127 -21.21 9.39 11.74
C GLY A 127 -20.17 9.43 10.60
N GLU A 128 -19.32 10.45 10.58
CA GLU A 128 -18.24 10.56 9.60
C GLU A 128 -17.22 9.42 9.72
N GLN A 129 -16.82 9.06 10.94
CA GLN A 129 -15.91 7.95 11.19
C GLN A 129 -16.48 6.60 10.74
N LEU A 130 -17.76 6.36 11.03
CA LEU A 130 -18.46 5.15 10.59
C LEU A 130 -18.53 5.07 9.06
N TYR A 131 -18.83 6.18 8.38
CA TYR A 131 -18.81 6.20 6.94
C TYR A 131 -17.42 5.93 6.38
N THR A 132 -16.43 6.68 6.84
CA THR A 132 -15.04 6.56 6.36
C THR A 132 -14.50 5.16 6.56
N SER A 133 -14.75 4.53 7.71
CA SER A 133 -14.32 3.15 7.97
C SER A 133 -14.90 2.13 6.98
N ARG A 134 -16.10 2.37 6.46
CA ARG A 134 -16.77 1.49 5.50
C ARG A 134 -16.26 1.66 4.07
N ILE A 135 -15.88 2.88 3.67
CA ILE A 135 -15.36 3.14 2.32
C ILE A 135 -13.85 2.91 2.22
N THR A 136 -13.14 2.91 3.35
CA THR A 136 -11.71 2.60 3.39
C THR A 136 -11.52 1.09 3.21
N SER A 137 -11.03 0.69 2.06
CA SER A 137 -10.80 -0.71 1.72
C SER A 137 -9.30 -1.04 1.74
N PRO A 138 -8.88 -2.09 2.46
CA PRO A 138 -7.49 -2.56 2.42
C PRO A 138 -7.01 -2.89 1.00
N GLY A 139 -7.92 -3.33 0.10
CA GLY A 139 -7.61 -3.61 -1.30
C GLY A 139 -7.20 -2.39 -2.15
N ARG A 140 -7.35 -1.17 -1.61
CA ARG A 140 -6.87 0.06 -2.26
C ARG A 140 -5.41 0.39 -1.95
N TYR A 141 -4.81 -0.38 -1.05
CA TYR A 141 -3.43 -0.20 -0.61
C TYR A 141 -2.58 -1.42 -1.00
N GLY A 142 -1.30 -1.20 -1.18
CA GLY A 142 -0.33 -2.26 -1.35
C GLY A 142 -0.13 -3.08 -0.08
N SER A 143 0.58 -4.19 -0.22
CA SER A 143 0.86 -5.07 0.92
C SER A 143 1.64 -4.34 2.03
N PRO A 144 1.27 -4.54 3.30
CA PRO A 144 2.04 -4.06 4.43
C PRO A 144 3.41 -4.73 4.49
N ARG A 145 4.23 -4.38 5.47
CA ARG A 145 5.52 -5.03 5.70
C ARG A 145 5.35 -6.52 5.87
N GLN A 146 6.15 -7.27 5.11
CA GLN A 146 6.22 -8.73 5.17
C GLN A 146 7.65 -9.15 5.48
N VAL A 147 7.82 -10.04 6.45
CA VAL A 147 9.12 -10.62 6.82
C VAL A 147 9.06 -12.12 6.55
N GLN A 148 10.02 -12.62 5.80
CA GLN A 148 10.19 -14.04 5.48
C GLN A 148 11.59 -14.46 5.90
N ILE A 149 11.67 -15.53 6.68
CA ILE A 149 12.93 -16.15 7.08
C ILE A 149 12.93 -17.56 6.50
N GLY A 150 14.03 -17.96 5.90
CA GLY A 150 14.17 -19.28 5.33
C GLY A 150 15.56 -19.87 5.51
N LEU A 151 15.61 -21.19 5.44
CA LEU A 151 16.80 -22.02 5.52
C LEU A 151 16.94 -22.80 4.22
N ARG A 152 18.16 -22.86 3.69
CA ARG A 152 18.54 -23.68 2.54
C ARG A 152 19.69 -24.61 2.96
N VAL A 153 19.56 -25.88 2.64
CA VAL A 153 20.61 -26.90 2.87
C VAL A 153 21.02 -27.47 1.53
N ASP A 154 22.29 -27.37 1.20
CA ASP A 154 22.87 -27.99 0.00
C ASP A 154 23.97 -29.02 0.47
N PHE A 155 23.93 -30.24 -0.07
CA PHE A 155 24.84 -31.36 0.25
C PHE A 155 25.38 -32.03 -0.99
#